data_4a7ea6b6d809aa3591805c3765041677
#
_entry.id   4a7ea6b6d809aa3591805c3765041677
#
_cell.length_a   1.000
_cell.length_b   1.000
_cell.length_c   1.000
_cell.angle_alpha   90.00
_cell.angle_beta   90.00
_cell.angle_gamma   90.00
#
_symmetry.space_group_name_H-M   'P 1'
#
loop_
_entity.id
_entity.type
_entity.pdbx_description
1 polymer ?
#
loop_
_entity_poly.entity_id
_entity_poly.type
_entity_poly.pdbx_seq_one_letter_code
_entity_poly.pdbx_strand_id
1 'polypeptide(L)'
;VPVIKFTDQKSFSQISTEAKELAKRAKDKKLQPAEMDGNTFTVSNLGMFGIESFTSIINMPASCILSVGAIKQVPVVKNGAVVPGNTMMLSLACDHRTVDGATGAAFLQTLKTFIENPVTMLV
;
A
#
# COMPACT_ATOMS: atom_id res chain seq x y z
N VAL A 1 -14.93 -2.38 0.96
CA VAL A 1 -13.54 -2.46 1.45
C VAL A 1 -13.53 -1.96 2.90
N PRO A 2 -12.99 -2.73 3.86
CA PRO A 2 -12.93 -2.27 5.25
C PRO A 2 -11.92 -1.12 5.41
N VAL A 3 -12.18 -0.25 6.38
CA VAL A 3 -11.37 0.93 6.67
C VAL A 3 -10.72 0.79 8.05
N ILE A 4 -9.39 0.85 8.11
CA ILE A 4 -8.64 0.95 9.36
C ILE A 4 -8.56 2.44 9.71
N LYS A 5 -9.26 2.84 10.75
CA LYS A 5 -9.35 4.25 11.16
C LYS A 5 -8.13 4.66 11.97
N PHE A 6 -7.68 5.93 11.81
CA PHE A 6 -6.60 6.53 12.60
C PHE A 6 -5.29 5.72 12.57
N THR A 7 -4.87 5.30 11.37
CA THR A 7 -3.66 4.49 11.18
C THR A 7 -2.38 5.22 11.60
N ASP A 8 -2.37 6.55 11.55
CA ASP A 8 -1.30 7.43 12.02
C ASP A 8 -1.06 7.37 13.55
N GLN A 9 -2.07 6.90 14.31
CA GLN A 9 -2.02 6.78 15.77
C GLN A 9 -1.81 5.32 16.24
N LYS A 10 -1.60 4.39 15.31
CA LYS A 10 -1.50 2.96 15.60
C LYS A 10 -0.11 2.42 15.31
N SER A 11 0.35 1.48 16.13
CA SER A 11 1.56 0.71 15.83
C SER A 11 1.33 -0.26 14.66
N PHE A 12 2.40 -0.70 14.00
CA PHE A 12 2.32 -1.70 12.94
C PHE A 12 1.67 -3.01 13.39
N SER A 13 1.89 -3.43 14.63
CA SER A 13 1.26 -4.63 15.20
C SER A 13 -0.25 -4.46 15.35
N GLN A 14 -0.72 -3.30 15.79
CA GLN A 14 -2.15 -2.97 15.87
C GLN A 14 -2.80 -2.96 14.50
N ILE A 15 -2.18 -2.28 13.51
CA ILE A 15 -2.66 -2.24 12.13
C ILE A 15 -2.74 -3.67 11.54
N SER A 16 -1.70 -4.48 11.75
CA SER A 16 -1.67 -5.86 11.24
C SER A 16 -2.78 -6.73 11.83
N THR A 17 -3.03 -6.61 13.14
CA THR A 17 -4.08 -7.37 13.82
C THR A 17 -5.46 -6.96 13.33
N GLU A 18 -5.73 -5.65 13.28
CA GLU A 18 -7.01 -5.11 12.82
C GLU A 18 -7.27 -5.44 11.35
N ALA A 19 -6.24 -5.36 10.48
CA ALA A 19 -6.36 -5.72 9.08
C ALA A 19 -6.76 -7.20 8.90
N LYS A 20 -6.15 -8.11 9.67
CA LYS A 20 -6.49 -9.55 9.61
C LYS A 20 -7.91 -9.83 10.10
N GLU A 21 -8.33 -9.17 11.18
CA GLU A 21 -9.67 -9.30 11.71
C GLU A 21 -10.72 -8.79 10.73
N LEU A 22 -10.52 -7.58 10.20
CA LEU A 22 -11.41 -6.98 9.21
C LEU A 22 -11.50 -7.82 7.94
N ALA A 23 -10.37 -8.36 7.45
CA ALA A 23 -10.33 -9.24 6.29
C ALA A 23 -11.11 -10.54 6.52
N LYS A 24 -11.01 -11.14 7.71
CA LYS A 24 -11.80 -12.32 8.08
C LYS A 24 -13.29 -12.01 8.10
N ARG A 25 -13.69 -10.93 8.76
CA ARG A 25 -15.10 -10.51 8.82
C ARG A 25 -15.65 -10.10 7.44
N ALA A 26 -14.81 -9.54 6.57
CA ALA A 26 -15.18 -9.26 5.18
C ALA A 26 -15.52 -10.54 4.41
N LYS A 27 -14.68 -11.58 4.52
CA LYS A 27 -14.93 -12.89 3.91
C LYS A 27 -16.21 -13.54 4.44
N ASP A 28 -16.47 -13.41 5.72
CA ASP A 28 -17.66 -13.95 6.40
C ASP A 28 -18.92 -13.08 6.17
N LYS A 29 -18.82 -11.98 5.40
CA LYS A 29 -19.90 -10.99 5.15
C LYS A 29 -20.47 -10.39 6.44
N LYS A 30 -19.63 -10.18 7.46
CA LYS A 30 -20.00 -9.68 8.80
C LYS A 30 -19.51 -8.25 9.07
N LEU A 31 -19.06 -7.52 8.05
CA LEU A 31 -18.67 -6.11 8.20
C LEU A 31 -19.91 -5.24 8.45
N GLN A 32 -19.76 -4.29 9.36
CA GLN A 32 -20.77 -3.26 9.59
C GLN A 32 -20.58 -2.10 8.59
N PRO A 33 -21.65 -1.40 8.19
CA PRO A 33 -21.54 -0.25 7.28
C PRO A 33 -20.53 0.81 7.74
N ALA A 34 -20.49 1.11 9.04
CA ALA A 34 -19.55 2.08 9.61
C ALA A 34 -18.06 1.67 9.52
N GLU A 35 -17.77 0.40 9.26
CA GLU A 35 -16.41 -0.12 9.04
C GLU A 35 -15.96 -0.01 7.58
N MET A 36 -16.84 0.41 6.70
CA MET A 36 -16.58 0.59 5.26
C MET A 36 -16.58 2.06 4.84
N ASP A 37 -16.76 2.97 5.78
CA ASP A 37 -16.87 4.39 5.54
C ASP A 37 -15.73 5.20 6.16
N GLY A 38 -15.45 6.39 5.60
CA GLY A 38 -14.44 7.31 6.10
C GLY A 38 -13.02 7.00 5.60
N ASN A 39 -12.86 6.31 4.47
CA ASN A 39 -11.56 6.09 3.86
C ASN A 39 -10.98 7.38 3.27
N THR A 40 -9.68 7.59 3.45
CA THR A 40 -8.91 8.71 2.88
C THR A 40 -7.89 8.25 1.86
N PHE A 41 -7.46 6.99 1.95
CA PHE A 41 -6.47 6.37 1.07
C PHE A 41 -6.77 4.87 0.94
N THR A 42 -6.54 4.29 -0.21
CA THR A 42 -6.77 2.85 -0.43
C THR A 42 -5.47 2.14 -0.78
N VAL A 43 -5.28 0.94 -0.23
CA VAL A 43 -4.20 0.02 -0.63
C VAL A 43 -4.82 -1.23 -1.21
N SER A 44 -4.40 -1.60 -2.43
CA SER A 44 -4.80 -2.81 -3.12
C SER A 44 -3.59 -3.71 -3.33
N ASN A 45 -3.63 -4.95 -2.86
CA ASN A 45 -2.51 -5.88 -2.97
C ASN A 45 -2.93 -7.14 -3.73
N LEU A 46 -2.30 -7.37 -4.87
CA LEU A 46 -2.46 -8.58 -5.69
C LEU A 46 -1.17 -9.40 -5.80
N GLY A 47 -0.16 -9.06 -5.01
CA GLY A 47 1.12 -9.76 -5.01
C GLY A 47 1.01 -11.23 -4.65
N MET A 48 0.06 -11.60 -3.77
CA MET A 48 -0.21 -12.98 -3.41
C MET A 48 -0.71 -13.86 -4.58
N PHE A 49 -1.21 -13.24 -5.65
CA PHE A 49 -1.63 -13.91 -6.88
C PHE A 49 -0.53 -13.92 -7.95
N GLY A 50 0.67 -13.47 -7.62
CA GLY A 50 1.80 -13.41 -8.56
C GLY A 50 1.71 -12.26 -9.57
N ILE A 51 0.78 -11.31 -9.39
CA ILE A 51 0.64 -10.15 -10.28
C ILE A 51 1.80 -9.18 -10.01
N GLU A 52 2.61 -8.94 -11.03
CA GLU A 52 3.81 -8.10 -10.92
C GLU A 52 3.48 -6.61 -10.83
N SER A 53 2.60 -6.14 -11.69
CA SER A 53 2.13 -4.77 -11.70
C SER A 53 0.69 -4.68 -12.19
N PHE A 54 -0.06 -3.72 -11.69
CA PHE A 54 -1.41 -3.43 -12.11
C PHE A 54 -1.77 -2.00 -11.76
N THR A 55 -2.80 -1.47 -12.39
CA THR A 55 -3.39 -0.18 -12.03
C THR A 55 -4.76 -0.42 -11.41
N SER A 56 -5.02 0.26 -10.30
CA SER A 56 -6.30 0.19 -9.60
C SER A 56 -7.21 1.36 -10.02
N ILE A 57 -8.50 1.13 -9.92
CA ILE A 57 -9.53 2.19 -10.02
C ILE A 57 -9.69 2.81 -8.64
N ILE A 58 -9.69 4.14 -8.58
CA ILE A 58 -9.83 4.89 -7.34
C ILE A 58 -11.15 4.54 -6.65
N ASN A 59 -11.06 4.20 -5.37
CA ASN A 59 -12.21 3.91 -4.52
C ASN A 59 -12.72 5.20 -3.88
N MET A 60 -13.69 5.84 -4.54
CA MET A 60 -14.26 7.10 -4.03
C MET A 60 -14.87 6.93 -2.62
N PRO A 61 -14.80 7.94 -1.74
CA PRO A 61 -14.34 9.33 -1.97
C PRO A 61 -12.83 9.55 -1.82
N ALA A 62 -12.01 8.51 -1.58
CA ALA A 62 -10.56 8.66 -1.52
C ALA A 62 -10.01 9.19 -2.85
N SER A 63 -8.98 10.02 -2.78
CA SER A 63 -8.33 10.60 -3.97
C SER A 63 -7.20 9.74 -4.53
N CYS A 64 -6.71 8.75 -3.77
CA CYS A 64 -5.55 7.94 -4.16
C CYS A 64 -5.76 6.46 -3.83
N ILE A 65 -5.16 5.62 -4.65
CA ILE A 65 -5.04 4.18 -4.41
C ILE A 65 -3.66 3.68 -4.80
N LEU A 66 -3.03 2.97 -3.86
CA LEU A 66 -1.74 2.31 -4.06
C LEU A 66 -1.94 0.85 -4.44
N SER A 67 -1.39 0.46 -5.59
CA SER A 67 -1.35 -0.93 -6.07
C SER A 67 -0.02 -1.56 -5.69
N VAL A 68 -0.06 -2.70 -5.01
CA VAL A 68 1.11 -3.44 -4.53
C VAL A 68 1.23 -4.75 -5.29
N GLY A 69 2.30 -4.88 -6.08
CA GLY A 69 2.61 -6.07 -6.87
C GLY A 69 3.36 -7.15 -6.09
N ALA A 70 3.64 -8.26 -6.77
CA ALA A 70 4.37 -9.39 -6.22
C ALA A 70 5.84 -9.05 -5.93
N ILE A 71 6.38 -9.60 -4.85
CA ILE A 71 7.81 -9.58 -4.58
C ILE A 71 8.47 -10.65 -5.45
N LYS A 72 9.49 -10.25 -6.23
CA LYS A 72 10.27 -11.13 -7.09
C LYS A 72 11.75 -11.06 -6.76
N GLN A 73 12.41 -12.21 -6.75
CA GLN A 73 13.86 -12.26 -6.71
C GLN A 73 14.41 -12.08 -8.13
N VAL A 74 15.22 -11.05 -8.32
CA VAL A 74 15.81 -10.69 -9.60
C VAL A 74 17.28 -10.27 -9.41
N PRO A 75 18.12 -10.33 -10.46
CA PRO A 75 19.45 -9.74 -10.43
C PRO A 75 19.35 -8.23 -10.21
N VAL A 76 20.03 -7.72 -9.18
CA VAL A 76 20.14 -6.28 -8.91
C VAL A 76 21.60 -5.87 -8.83
N VAL A 77 21.90 -4.61 -9.17
CA VAL A 77 23.25 -4.07 -9.02
C VAL A 77 23.39 -3.45 -7.63
N LYS A 78 24.34 -3.97 -6.85
CA LYS A 78 24.68 -3.46 -5.52
C LYS A 78 26.21 -3.24 -5.46
N ASN A 79 26.64 -2.01 -5.18
CA ASN A 79 28.07 -1.64 -5.12
C ASN A 79 28.88 -2.07 -6.38
N GLY A 80 28.29 -1.93 -7.56
CA GLY A 80 28.92 -2.31 -8.84
C GLY A 80 28.90 -3.80 -9.18
N ALA A 81 28.38 -4.67 -8.31
CA ALA A 81 28.23 -6.11 -8.54
C ALA A 81 26.78 -6.50 -8.74
N VAL A 82 26.54 -7.51 -9.58
CA VAL A 82 25.22 -8.12 -9.76
C VAL A 82 24.99 -9.17 -8.68
N VAL A 83 23.96 -8.97 -7.87
CA VAL A 83 23.58 -9.85 -6.77
C VAL A 83 22.09 -10.20 -6.81
N PRO A 84 21.62 -11.32 -6.24
CA PRO A 84 20.21 -11.57 -6.06
C PRO A 84 19.59 -10.52 -5.15
N GLY A 85 18.48 -9.94 -5.56
CA GLY A 85 17.72 -8.96 -4.76
C GLY A 85 16.22 -9.17 -4.91
N ASN A 86 15.47 -8.69 -3.93
CA ASN A 86 14.01 -8.72 -3.98
C ASN A 86 13.50 -7.36 -4.42
N THR A 87 12.63 -7.36 -5.44
CA THR A 87 11.98 -6.16 -5.94
C THR A 87 10.46 -6.34 -5.95
N MET A 88 9.74 -5.25 -5.81
CA MET A 88 8.30 -5.23 -6.07
C MET A 88 7.93 -3.92 -6.79
N MET A 89 6.87 -3.98 -7.58
CA MET A 89 6.33 -2.82 -8.26
C MET A 89 5.21 -2.20 -7.44
N LEU A 90 5.29 -0.89 -7.23
CA LEU A 90 4.23 -0.08 -6.63
C LEU A 90 3.71 0.90 -7.69
N SER A 91 2.40 1.01 -7.81
CA SER A 91 1.75 1.97 -8.72
C SER A 91 0.74 2.79 -7.94
N LEU A 92 0.79 4.11 -8.08
CA LEU A 92 -0.14 5.03 -7.44
C LEU A 92 -1.06 5.65 -8.49
N ALA A 93 -2.37 5.47 -8.32
CA ALA A 93 -3.37 6.21 -9.08
C ALA A 93 -3.93 7.34 -8.22
N CYS A 94 -4.00 8.55 -8.80
CA CYS A 94 -4.47 9.75 -8.13
C CYS A 94 -5.59 10.41 -8.93
N ASP A 95 -6.58 10.97 -8.24
CA ASP A 95 -7.53 11.90 -8.83
C ASP A 95 -6.82 13.23 -9.11
N HIS A 96 -6.55 13.51 -10.38
CA HIS A 96 -5.75 14.68 -10.77
C HIS A 96 -6.43 16.03 -10.50
N ARG A 97 -7.70 16.01 -10.10
CA ARG A 97 -8.39 17.22 -9.63
C ARG A 97 -7.92 17.66 -8.24
N THR A 98 -7.37 16.74 -7.45
CA THR A 98 -6.94 16.95 -6.06
C THR A 98 -5.46 16.71 -5.83
N VAL A 99 -4.83 15.86 -6.62
CA VAL A 99 -3.42 15.48 -6.49
C VAL A 99 -2.75 15.59 -7.84
N ASP A 100 -1.74 16.45 -7.96
CA ASP A 100 -0.93 16.58 -9.15
C ASP A 100 0.17 15.51 -9.24
N GLY A 101 0.79 15.40 -10.42
CA GLY A 101 1.83 14.40 -10.68
C GLY A 101 3.07 14.57 -9.80
N ALA A 102 3.45 15.80 -9.49
CA ALA A 102 4.63 16.09 -8.66
C ALA A 102 4.39 15.65 -7.21
N THR A 103 3.22 15.92 -6.66
CA THR A 103 2.80 15.49 -5.31
C THR A 103 2.76 13.97 -5.22
N GLY A 104 2.17 13.28 -6.21
CA GLY A 104 2.14 11.82 -6.27
C GLY A 104 3.54 11.20 -6.37
N ALA A 105 4.42 11.79 -7.18
CA ALA A 105 5.81 11.35 -7.31
C ALA A 105 6.61 11.52 -6.02
N ALA A 106 6.46 12.66 -5.33
CA ALA A 106 7.10 12.91 -4.03
C ALA A 106 6.64 11.92 -2.97
N PHE A 107 5.35 11.59 -2.93
CA PHE A 107 4.81 10.55 -2.04
C PHE A 107 5.49 9.19 -2.31
N LEU A 108 5.57 8.76 -3.57
CA LEU A 108 6.22 7.48 -3.91
C LEU A 108 7.71 7.47 -3.58
N GLN A 109 8.42 8.58 -3.76
CA GLN A 109 9.83 8.70 -3.39
C GLN A 109 10.02 8.52 -1.88
N THR A 110 9.19 9.17 -1.07
CA THR A 110 9.22 9.04 0.40
C THR A 110 8.86 7.60 0.83
N LEU A 111 7.81 7.03 0.25
CA LEU A 111 7.39 5.65 0.53
C LEU A 111 8.51 4.66 0.20
N LYS A 112 9.17 4.81 -0.95
CA LYS A 112 10.33 4.00 -1.34
C LYS A 112 11.43 4.08 -0.29
N THR A 113 11.78 5.29 0.15
CA THR A 113 12.81 5.50 1.17
C THR A 113 12.48 4.76 2.46
N PHE A 114 11.25 4.81 2.92
CA PHE A 114 10.80 4.10 4.12
C PHE A 114 10.81 2.57 3.97
N ILE A 115 10.41 2.05 2.82
CA ILE A 115 10.43 0.60 2.56
C ILE A 115 11.87 0.08 2.47
N GLU A 116 12.76 0.81 1.80
CA GLU A 116 14.16 0.42 1.63
C GLU A 116 15.00 0.65 2.90
N ASN A 117 14.58 1.56 3.78
CA ASN A 117 15.26 1.90 5.04
C ASN A 117 14.24 1.96 6.19
N PRO A 118 13.68 0.83 6.63
CA PRO A 118 12.55 0.80 7.57
C PRO A 118 12.86 1.41 8.94
N VAL A 119 14.11 1.50 9.34
CA VAL A 119 14.52 2.16 10.58
C VAL A 119 14.15 3.65 10.59
N THR A 120 14.09 4.30 9.43
CA THR A 120 13.71 5.72 9.32
C THR A 120 12.24 5.99 9.66
N MET A 121 11.41 4.95 9.75
CA MET A 121 10.02 5.07 10.21
C MET A 121 9.89 5.08 11.73
N LEU A 122 10.97 4.84 12.47
CA LEU A 122 10.97 4.76 13.93
C LEU A 122 11.54 6.02 14.59
N VAL A 123 11.89 7.02 13.82
CA VAL A 123 12.54 8.28 14.27
C VAL A 123 11.58 9.44 14.13
#